data_2c6f2b47445f60728ab91c85db14db87
#
_entry.id   2c6f2b47445f60728ab91c85db14db87
#
_cell.length_a   1.000
_cell.length_b   1.000
_cell.length_c   1.000
_cell.angle_alpha   90.00
_cell.angle_beta   90.00
_cell.angle_gamma   90.00
#
_symmetry.space_group_name_H-M   'P 1'
#
loop_
_entity.id
_entity.type
_entity.pdbx_description
1 polymer ?
#
loop_
_entity_poly.entity_id
_entity_poly.type
_entity_poly.pdbx_seq_one_letter_code
_entity_poly.pdbx_strand_id
1 'polypeptide(L)'
;KKLTSSTQAFREVHLDPHSLHLAAVFAILTRLQEGEDKDAESSKKVRLYAGEEVEGIPRNEVDKIRARTPEEGLSGVSPRFVINALSNAIIQSHAHSLTSMEVLLALKDAIESDARMDAKKKRKWVDFLVVARKDFYNRWVKEDVHKALFVSFEQEAQDLLNKYLDEVEAALDNRMVKDPITS
;
A
#
# COMPACT_ATOMS: atom_id res chain seq x y z
N LYS A 1 9.60 -11.05 -5.64
CA LYS A 1 9.81 -12.27 -6.46
C LYS A 1 10.82 -13.27 -5.88
N LYS A 2 11.91 -12.84 -5.22
CA LYS A 2 12.88 -13.77 -4.58
C LYS A 2 12.39 -14.37 -3.25
N LEU A 3 11.49 -13.71 -2.54
CA LEU A 3 10.91 -14.14 -1.27
C LEU A 3 9.96 -15.32 -1.42
N THR A 4 9.18 -15.33 -2.50
CA THR A 4 8.20 -16.39 -2.77
C THR A 4 8.81 -17.65 -3.39
N SER A 5 10.03 -17.58 -3.91
CA SER A 5 10.67 -18.73 -4.57
C SER A 5 11.55 -19.58 -3.64
N SER A 6 11.88 -19.10 -2.44
CA SER A 6 12.87 -19.75 -1.57
C SER A 6 12.30 -20.75 -0.57
N THR A 7 11.00 -20.74 -0.33
CA THR A 7 10.37 -21.64 0.64
C THR A 7 9.19 -22.36 0.00
N GLN A 8 9.20 -23.68 0.02
CA GLN A 8 8.15 -24.53 -0.58
C GLN A 8 6.76 -24.21 -0.02
N ALA A 9 6.67 -23.81 1.25
CA ALA A 9 5.44 -23.38 1.90
C ALA A 9 4.76 -22.18 1.23
N PHE A 10 5.52 -21.27 0.61
CA PHE A 10 4.96 -20.12 -0.09
C PHE A 10 4.46 -20.44 -1.51
N ARG A 11 4.78 -21.59 -2.08
CA ARG A 11 4.38 -21.94 -3.44
C ARG A 11 2.91 -22.34 -3.55
N GLU A 12 2.35 -22.86 -2.47
CA GLU A 12 1.00 -23.40 -2.41
C GLU A 12 0.00 -22.47 -1.72
N VAL A 13 0.47 -21.36 -1.18
CA VAL A 13 -0.35 -20.39 -0.44
C VAL A 13 -0.68 -19.18 -1.32
N HIS A 14 -1.96 -18.89 -1.43
CA HIS A 14 -2.42 -17.66 -2.08
C HIS A 14 -2.12 -16.45 -1.17
N LEU A 15 -1.40 -15.47 -1.72
CA LEU A 15 -1.12 -14.21 -1.03
C LEU A 15 -2.02 -13.12 -1.60
N ASP A 16 -2.77 -12.45 -0.74
CA ASP A 16 -3.50 -11.24 -1.06
C ASP A 16 -2.54 -10.20 -1.67
N PRO A 17 -2.91 -9.49 -2.75
CA PRO A 17 -2.05 -8.52 -3.42
C PRO A 17 -1.40 -7.50 -2.49
N HIS A 18 -2.11 -7.05 -1.45
CA HIS A 18 -1.61 -6.06 -0.50
C HIS A 18 -0.76 -6.64 0.63
N SER A 19 -0.77 -7.96 0.83
CA SER A 19 -0.07 -8.64 1.93
C SER A 19 1.42 -8.32 1.97
N LEU A 20 2.11 -8.49 0.85
CA LEU A 20 3.55 -8.22 0.76
C LEU A 20 3.87 -6.72 0.80
N HIS A 21 3.03 -5.89 0.19
CA HIS A 21 3.18 -4.43 0.25
C HIS A 21 3.06 -3.93 1.69
N LEU A 22 2.08 -4.44 2.44
CA LEU A 22 1.87 -4.08 3.84
C LEU A 22 3.05 -4.47 4.73
N ALA A 23 3.59 -5.68 4.53
CA ALA A 23 4.81 -6.13 5.21
C ALA A 23 6.03 -5.26 4.86
N ALA A 24 6.15 -4.82 3.59
CA ALA A 24 7.21 -3.93 3.15
C ALA A 24 7.06 -2.52 3.76
N VAL A 25 5.85 -1.96 3.79
CA VAL A 25 5.56 -0.67 4.45
C VAL A 25 5.94 -0.72 5.93
N PHE A 26 5.52 -1.78 6.63
CA PHE A 26 5.94 -1.97 8.02
C PHE A 26 7.46 -1.99 8.16
N ALA A 27 8.17 -2.75 7.31
CA ALA A 27 9.62 -2.82 7.36
C ALA A 27 10.29 -1.46 7.10
N ILE A 28 9.72 -0.63 6.23
CA ILE A 28 10.18 0.73 5.97
C ILE A 28 9.90 1.63 7.18
N LEU A 29 8.68 1.60 7.72
CA LEU A 29 8.31 2.40 8.89
C LEU A 29 9.27 2.17 10.08
N THR A 30 9.71 0.92 10.31
CA THR A 30 10.67 0.61 11.37
C THR A 30 12.08 1.19 11.14
N ARG A 31 12.37 1.66 9.92
CA ARG A 31 13.68 2.23 9.50
C ARG A 31 13.69 3.75 9.47
N LEU A 32 12.49 4.35 9.54
CA LEU A 32 12.39 5.80 9.56
C LEU A 32 12.82 6.35 10.92
N GLN A 33 13.54 7.45 10.86
CA GLN A 33 13.89 8.24 12.04
C GLN A 33 12.78 9.27 12.29
N GLU A 34 12.35 9.41 13.55
CA GLU A 34 11.46 10.50 13.95
C GLU A 34 12.24 11.80 13.85
N GLY A 35 11.79 12.71 12.98
CA GLY A 35 12.33 14.06 12.92
C GLY A 35 11.79 14.91 14.09
N GLU A 36 12.45 16.02 14.39
CA GLU A 36 11.99 16.99 15.38
C GLU A 36 10.67 17.67 14.96
N ASP A 37 10.41 17.71 13.66
CA ASP A 37 9.17 18.25 13.11
C ASP A 37 8.06 17.20 13.20
N LYS A 38 7.09 17.45 14.08
CA LYS A 38 5.85 16.66 14.22
C LYS A 38 5.00 16.60 12.93
N ASP A 39 5.31 17.44 11.95
CA ASP A 39 4.56 17.57 10.70
C ASP A 39 4.87 16.48 9.67
N ALA A 40 5.95 15.75 9.80
CA ALA A 40 6.26 14.62 8.95
C ALA A 40 5.91 13.31 9.65
N GLU A 41 4.62 13.02 9.81
CA GLU A 41 4.16 11.69 10.19
C GLU A 41 4.88 10.62 9.38
N SER A 42 5.26 9.52 10.02
CA SER A 42 6.02 8.45 9.36
C SER A 42 5.35 7.96 8.08
N SER A 43 4.02 7.99 8.01
CA SER A 43 3.25 7.64 6.81
C SER A 43 3.47 8.63 5.65
N LYS A 44 3.54 9.93 5.93
CA LYS A 44 3.83 10.95 4.93
C LYS A 44 5.24 10.80 4.36
N LYS A 45 6.23 10.50 5.21
CA LYS A 45 7.60 10.22 4.76
C LYS A 45 7.67 9.01 3.83
N VAL A 46 7.00 7.90 4.16
CA VAL A 46 6.96 6.72 3.28
C VAL A 46 6.41 7.08 1.90
N ARG A 47 5.30 7.81 1.86
CA ARG A 47 4.67 8.24 0.60
C ARG A 47 5.57 9.17 -0.20
N LEU A 48 6.19 10.14 0.47
CA LEU A 48 7.11 11.08 -0.15
C LEU A 48 8.33 10.37 -0.77
N TYR A 49 8.91 9.39 -0.07
CA TYR A 49 10.03 8.59 -0.56
C TYR A 49 9.62 7.62 -1.68
N ALA A 50 8.35 7.23 -1.73
CA ALA A 50 7.77 6.48 -2.84
C ALA A 50 7.50 7.37 -4.09
N GLY A 51 7.72 8.69 -4.00
CA GLY A 51 7.47 9.64 -5.09
C GLY A 51 6.03 10.10 -5.21
N GLU A 52 5.17 9.79 -4.22
CA GLU A 52 3.81 10.32 -4.16
C GLU A 52 3.81 11.81 -3.81
N GLU A 53 2.81 12.53 -4.30
CA GLU A 53 2.56 13.90 -3.85
C GLU A 53 1.90 13.86 -2.46
N VAL A 54 2.48 14.61 -1.54
CA VAL A 54 1.99 14.72 -0.17
C VAL A 54 1.62 16.16 0.12
N GLU A 55 0.38 16.37 0.54
CA GLU A 55 -0.14 17.67 0.87
C GLU A 55 0.73 18.36 1.94
N GLY A 56 1.11 19.61 1.66
CA GLY A 56 1.94 20.41 2.54
C GLY A 56 3.45 20.17 2.45
N ILE A 57 3.92 19.20 1.65
CA ILE A 57 5.36 18.91 1.51
C ILE A 57 5.74 18.91 0.02
N PRO A 58 6.41 19.96 -0.47
CA PRO A 58 6.86 20.00 -1.85
C PRO A 58 8.01 19.01 -2.09
N ARG A 59 8.10 18.45 -3.30
CA ARG A 59 9.10 17.44 -3.68
C ARG A 59 10.55 17.86 -3.44
N ASN A 60 10.85 19.13 -3.55
CA ASN A 60 12.20 19.66 -3.31
C ASN A 60 12.63 19.64 -1.82
N GLU A 61 11.72 19.31 -0.89
CA GLU A 61 12.07 19.15 0.51
C GLU A 61 12.59 17.75 0.89
N VAL A 62 12.46 16.76 0.00
CA VAL A 62 12.93 15.39 0.26
C VAL A 62 14.39 15.35 0.68
N ASP A 63 15.25 16.08 -0.03
CA ASP A 63 16.69 16.12 0.27
C ASP A 63 16.98 16.81 1.61
N LYS A 64 16.20 17.83 1.96
CA LYS A 64 16.32 18.49 3.28
C LYS A 64 15.88 17.56 4.41
N ILE A 65 14.79 16.80 4.21
CA ILE A 65 14.31 15.82 5.18
C ILE A 65 15.37 14.74 5.39
N ARG A 66 15.95 14.20 4.31
CA ARG A 66 17.03 13.21 4.38
C ARG A 66 18.27 13.75 5.09
N ALA A 67 18.64 14.99 4.84
CA ALA A 67 19.78 15.61 5.51
C ALA A 67 19.60 15.76 7.03
N ARG A 68 18.35 15.92 7.50
CA ARG A 68 18.00 16.00 8.93
C ARG A 68 17.92 14.63 9.63
N THR A 69 17.82 13.55 8.87
CA THR A 69 17.67 12.17 9.39
C THR A 69 18.73 11.23 8.80
N PRO A 70 20.04 11.46 9.09
CA PRO A 70 21.13 10.72 8.46
C PRO A 70 21.19 9.23 8.84
N GLU A 71 20.54 8.84 9.93
CA GLU A 71 20.50 7.44 10.39
C GLU A 71 19.32 6.64 9.84
N GLU A 72 18.46 7.27 9.02
CA GLU A 72 17.36 6.55 8.37
C GLU A 72 17.88 5.41 7.49
N GLY A 73 17.25 4.25 7.62
CA GLY A 73 17.60 3.05 6.87
C GLY A 73 18.67 2.17 7.53
N LEU A 74 19.46 2.71 8.49
CA LEU A 74 20.55 1.95 9.13
C LEU A 74 20.04 0.93 10.15
N SER A 75 18.90 1.18 10.79
CA SER A 75 18.29 0.29 11.78
C SER A 75 16.86 -0.04 11.40
N GLY A 76 16.31 -1.12 11.93
CA GLY A 76 14.93 -1.54 11.69
C GLY A 76 14.78 -3.05 11.61
N VAL A 77 13.60 -3.51 11.25
CA VAL A 77 13.31 -4.95 11.09
C VAL A 77 14.07 -5.52 9.89
N SER A 78 14.71 -6.67 10.06
CA SER A 78 15.38 -7.33 8.95
C SER A 78 14.35 -8.02 8.02
N PRO A 79 14.63 -8.16 6.71
CA PRO A 79 13.79 -8.95 5.81
C PRO A 79 13.59 -10.39 6.31
N ARG A 80 14.61 -10.97 6.94
CA ARG A 80 14.53 -12.33 7.52
C ARG A 80 13.50 -12.41 8.64
N PHE A 81 13.39 -11.38 9.49
CA PHE A 81 12.37 -11.33 10.54
C PHE A 81 10.96 -11.39 9.92
N VAL A 82 10.71 -10.58 8.89
CA VAL A 82 9.42 -10.55 8.19
C VAL A 82 9.11 -11.92 7.56
N ILE A 83 10.07 -12.51 6.85
CA ILE A 83 9.90 -13.83 6.22
C ILE A 83 9.58 -14.89 7.26
N ASN A 84 10.31 -14.92 8.38
CA ASN A 84 10.08 -15.89 9.43
C ASN A 84 8.71 -15.72 10.08
N ALA A 85 8.26 -14.48 10.32
CA ALA A 85 6.92 -14.21 10.85
C ALA A 85 5.83 -14.74 9.91
N LEU A 86 5.94 -14.46 8.60
CA LEU A 86 4.97 -14.95 7.62
C LEU A 86 5.01 -16.46 7.44
N SER A 87 6.22 -17.07 7.43
CA SER A 87 6.38 -18.52 7.35
C SER A 87 5.74 -19.23 8.53
N ASN A 88 5.93 -18.70 9.74
CA ASN A 88 5.33 -19.26 10.95
C ASN A 88 3.79 -19.14 10.90
N ALA A 89 3.26 -18.02 10.44
CA ALA A 89 1.81 -17.86 10.28
C ALA A 89 1.21 -18.90 9.33
N ILE A 90 1.84 -19.12 8.18
CA ILE A 90 1.41 -20.13 7.20
C ILE A 90 1.42 -21.53 7.79
N ILE A 91 2.51 -21.88 8.48
CA ILE A 91 2.66 -23.21 9.08
C ILE A 91 1.63 -23.43 10.20
N GLN A 92 1.38 -22.43 11.04
CA GLN A 92 0.47 -22.54 12.17
C GLN A 92 -1.01 -22.54 11.75
N SER A 93 -1.36 -21.76 10.76
CA SER A 93 -2.75 -21.64 10.31
C SER A 93 -3.20 -22.79 9.42
N HIS A 94 -2.28 -23.57 8.84
CA HIS A 94 -2.56 -24.54 7.77
C HIS A 94 -3.39 -23.91 6.62
N ALA A 95 -3.28 -22.60 6.48
CA ALA A 95 -4.11 -21.83 5.57
C ALA A 95 -3.62 -21.97 4.12
N HIS A 96 -4.56 -22.09 3.20
CA HIS A 96 -4.28 -22.01 1.76
C HIS A 96 -4.15 -20.58 1.26
N SER A 97 -4.46 -19.59 2.10
CA SER A 97 -4.34 -18.17 1.79
C SER A 97 -3.81 -17.38 2.98
N LEU A 98 -3.09 -16.31 2.71
CA LEU A 98 -2.61 -15.35 3.71
C LEU A 98 -3.12 -13.97 3.34
N THR A 99 -4.05 -13.47 4.14
CA THR A 99 -4.64 -12.14 3.98
C THR A 99 -3.74 -11.06 4.57
N SER A 100 -3.96 -9.82 4.16
CA SER A 100 -3.24 -8.66 4.71
C SER A 100 -3.41 -8.50 6.22
N MET A 101 -4.58 -8.88 6.76
CA MET A 101 -4.81 -8.84 8.21
C MET A 101 -4.02 -9.91 8.96
N GLU A 102 -3.96 -11.12 8.41
CA GLU A 102 -3.15 -12.21 8.99
C GLU A 102 -1.67 -11.87 8.97
N VAL A 103 -1.19 -11.16 7.93
CA VAL A 103 0.18 -10.63 7.89
C VAL A 103 0.45 -9.68 9.05
N LEU A 104 -0.46 -8.74 9.33
CA LEU A 104 -0.30 -7.82 10.47
C LEU A 104 -0.31 -8.55 11.82
N LEU A 105 -1.18 -9.53 11.97
CA LEU A 105 -1.23 -10.35 13.19
C LEU A 105 0.05 -11.16 13.36
N ALA A 106 0.54 -11.81 12.30
CA ALA A 106 1.79 -12.56 12.34
C ALA A 106 3.00 -11.69 12.69
N LEU A 107 3.07 -10.47 12.14
CA LEU A 107 4.12 -9.51 12.49
C LEU A 107 4.01 -9.05 13.94
N LYS A 108 2.79 -8.80 14.43
CA LYS A 108 2.54 -8.44 15.82
C LYS A 108 3.00 -9.55 16.77
N ASP A 109 2.59 -10.79 16.52
CA ASP A 109 2.96 -11.94 17.35
C ASP A 109 4.48 -12.16 17.34
N ALA A 110 5.14 -11.99 16.20
CA ALA A 110 6.59 -12.07 16.10
C ALA A 110 7.30 -10.96 16.90
N ILE A 111 6.76 -9.73 16.93
CA ILE A 111 7.29 -8.62 17.74
C ILE A 111 7.11 -8.92 19.23
N GLU A 112 5.91 -9.34 19.64
CA GLU A 112 5.59 -9.61 21.04
C GLU A 112 6.39 -10.78 21.61
N SER A 113 6.65 -11.81 20.81
CA SER A 113 7.42 -12.99 21.20
C SER A 113 8.94 -12.83 21.16
N ASP A 114 9.48 -11.78 20.51
CA ASP A 114 10.93 -11.59 20.45
C ASP A 114 11.50 -11.12 21.80
N ALA A 115 12.14 -12.05 22.52
CA ALA A 115 12.74 -11.77 23.83
C ALA A 115 13.92 -10.78 23.79
N ARG A 116 14.49 -10.52 22.61
CA ARG A 116 15.64 -9.59 22.44
C ARG A 116 15.22 -8.13 22.35
N MET A 117 13.94 -7.88 22.14
CA MET A 117 13.39 -6.53 22.06
C MET A 117 12.94 -6.04 23.44
N ASP A 118 13.31 -4.81 23.77
CA ASP A 118 12.77 -4.12 24.93
C ASP A 118 11.29 -3.72 24.74
N ALA A 119 10.58 -3.49 25.85
CA ALA A 119 9.16 -3.18 25.84
C ALA A 119 8.82 -1.88 25.09
N LYS A 120 9.71 -0.87 25.11
CA LYS A 120 9.53 0.40 24.40
C LYS A 120 9.58 0.20 22.89
N LYS A 121 10.55 -0.56 22.42
CA LYS A 121 10.72 -0.89 21.01
C LYS A 121 9.55 -1.74 20.49
N LYS A 122 9.11 -2.75 21.27
CA LYS A 122 7.93 -3.55 20.93
C LYS A 122 6.70 -2.67 20.72
N ARG A 123 6.41 -1.78 21.67
CA ARG A 123 5.26 -0.86 21.60
C ARG A 123 5.36 0.02 20.36
N LYS A 124 6.50 0.66 20.11
CA LYS A 124 6.74 1.48 18.93
C LYS A 124 6.50 0.71 17.62
N TRP A 125 6.96 -0.53 17.52
CA TRP A 125 6.77 -1.33 16.31
C TRP A 125 5.33 -1.81 16.14
N VAL A 126 4.61 -2.08 17.22
CA VAL A 126 3.16 -2.34 17.16
C VAL A 126 2.41 -1.09 16.68
N ASP A 127 2.80 0.10 17.13
CA ASP A 127 2.22 1.36 16.63
C ASP A 127 2.44 1.52 15.12
N PHE A 128 3.59 1.14 14.60
CA PHE A 128 3.84 1.14 13.14
C PHE A 128 2.94 0.15 12.37
N LEU A 129 2.56 -0.99 12.95
CA LEU A 129 1.55 -1.87 12.33
C LEU A 129 0.18 -1.17 12.25
N VAL A 130 -0.19 -0.40 13.28
CA VAL A 130 -1.43 0.40 13.27
C VAL A 130 -1.38 1.46 12.18
N VAL A 131 -0.25 2.17 12.03
CA VAL A 131 -0.03 3.15 10.94
C VAL A 131 -0.13 2.46 9.58
N ALA A 132 0.56 1.34 9.39
CA ALA A 132 0.51 0.57 8.14
C ALA A 132 -0.93 0.20 7.76
N ARG A 133 -1.73 -0.25 8.74
CA ARG A 133 -3.15 -0.58 8.50
C ARG A 133 -3.98 0.65 8.16
N LYS A 134 -3.90 1.72 8.97
CA LYS A 134 -4.79 2.88 8.84
C LYS A 134 -4.48 3.71 7.59
N ASP A 135 -3.20 4.01 7.35
CA ASP A 135 -2.79 5.01 6.37
C ASP A 135 -2.50 4.39 4.99
N PHE A 136 -2.20 3.08 4.94
CA PHE A 136 -1.88 2.40 3.69
C PHE A 136 -2.96 1.38 3.30
N TYR A 137 -3.19 0.35 4.12
CA TYR A 137 -4.13 -0.72 3.76
C TYR A 137 -5.55 -0.21 3.54
N ASN A 138 -6.08 0.62 4.46
CA ASN A 138 -7.43 1.17 4.30
C ASN A 138 -7.57 2.05 3.05
N ARG A 139 -6.51 2.76 2.66
CA ARG A 139 -6.49 3.56 1.43
C ARG A 139 -6.54 2.64 0.20
N TRP A 140 -5.66 1.63 0.13
CA TRP A 140 -5.63 0.70 -0.99
C TRP A 140 -6.95 -0.04 -1.17
N VAL A 141 -7.55 -0.53 -0.07
CA VAL A 141 -8.86 -1.18 -0.13
C VAL A 141 -9.93 -0.23 -0.63
N LYS A 142 -9.94 1.04 -0.19
CA LYS A 142 -10.88 2.03 -0.73
C LYS A 142 -10.69 2.25 -2.23
N GLU A 143 -9.44 2.39 -2.67
CA GLU A 143 -9.11 2.55 -4.09
C GLU A 143 -9.58 1.35 -4.92
N ASP A 144 -9.38 0.13 -4.43
CA ASP A 144 -9.80 -1.09 -5.12
C ASP A 144 -11.33 -1.24 -5.14
N VAL A 145 -12.00 -0.92 -4.03
CA VAL A 145 -13.47 -0.90 -4.00
C VAL A 145 -14.01 0.14 -4.97
N HIS A 146 -13.42 1.35 -5.00
CA HIS A 146 -13.79 2.37 -5.99
C HIS A 146 -13.61 1.85 -7.42
N LYS A 147 -12.44 1.31 -7.74
CA LYS A 147 -12.19 0.74 -9.07
C LYS A 147 -13.22 -0.34 -9.42
N ALA A 148 -13.48 -1.27 -8.50
CA ALA A 148 -14.43 -2.35 -8.73
C ALA A 148 -15.87 -1.85 -8.96
N LEU A 149 -16.29 -0.79 -8.25
CA LEU A 149 -17.63 -0.22 -8.37
C LEU A 149 -17.78 0.65 -9.63
N PHE A 150 -16.71 1.31 -10.08
CA PHE A 150 -16.78 2.31 -11.14
C PHE A 150 -16.24 1.83 -12.50
N VAL A 151 -15.79 0.58 -12.61
CA VAL A 151 -15.34 0.00 -13.89
C VAL A 151 -16.41 0.09 -14.98
N SER A 152 -17.71 -0.14 -14.64
CA SER A 152 -18.81 0.00 -15.58
C SER A 152 -19.11 1.47 -15.91
N PHE A 153 -18.99 2.36 -14.93
CA PHE A 153 -19.21 3.80 -15.14
C PHE A 153 -18.16 4.44 -16.04
N GLU A 154 -16.92 3.96 -15.99
CA GLU A 154 -15.86 4.48 -16.86
C GLU A 154 -16.16 4.19 -18.33
N GLN A 155 -16.69 3.00 -18.62
CA GLN A 155 -17.11 2.61 -19.95
C GLN A 155 -18.34 3.41 -20.41
N GLU A 156 -19.36 3.54 -19.57
CA GLU A 156 -20.55 4.35 -19.87
C GLU A 156 -20.21 5.83 -20.10
N ALA A 157 -19.29 6.40 -19.28
CA ALA A 157 -18.83 7.77 -19.44
C ALA A 157 -18.05 7.97 -20.75
N GLN A 158 -17.21 6.99 -21.12
CA GLN A 158 -16.47 7.01 -22.37
C GLN A 158 -17.42 6.90 -23.57
N ASP A 159 -18.43 6.04 -23.52
CA ASP A 159 -19.42 5.88 -24.57
C ASP A 159 -20.27 7.16 -24.74
N LEU A 160 -20.63 7.80 -23.61
CA LEU A 160 -21.33 9.08 -23.63
C LEU A 160 -20.48 10.21 -24.24
N LEU A 161 -19.19 10.25 -23.86
CA LEU A 161 -18.25 11.22 -24.43
C LEU A 161 -18.06 11.01 -25.94
N ASN A 162 -17.91 9.78 -26.38
CA ASN A 162 -17.80 9.44 -27.80
C ASN A 162 -19.05 9.87 -28.57
N LYS A 163 -20.25 9.58 -28.05
CA LYS A 163 -21.50 10.04 -28.64
C LYS A 163 -21.56 11.57 -28.76
N TYR A 164 -21.17 12.28 -27.71
CA TYR A 164 -21.13 13.73 -27.72
C TYR A 164 -20.16 14.26 -28.79
N LEU A 165 -18.99 13.66 -28.93
CA LEU A 165 -18.02 14.04 -29.95
C LEU A 165 -18.54 13.79 -31.36
N ASP A 166 -19.19 12.62 -31.58
CA ASP A 166 -19.83 12.26 -32.86
C ASP A 166 -20.94 13.28 -33.25
N GLU A 167 -21.73 13.72 -32.27
CA GLU A 167 -22.77 14.74 -32.49
C GLU A 167 -22.17 16.09 -32.83
N VAL A 168 -21.07 16.49 -32.16
CA VAL A 168 -20.34 17.73 -32.46
C VAL A 168 -19.74 17.69 -33.86
N GLU A 169 -19.09 16.59 -34.25
CA GLU A 169 -18.55 16.40 -35.60
C GLU A 169 -19.64 16.45 -36.67
N ALA A 170 -20.76 15.75 -36.41
CA ALA A 170 -21.89 15.76 -37.32
C ALA A 170 -22.53 17.17 -37.47
N ALA A 171 -22.59 17.91 -36.38
CA ALA A 171 -23.08 19.32 -36.41
C ALA A 171 -22.14 20.23 -37.19
N LEU A 172 -20.82 20.03 -37.08
CA LEU A 172 -19.82 20.75 -37.84
C LEU A 172 -19.88 20.42 -39.34
N ASP A 173 -20.15 19.19 -39.68
CA ASP A 173 -20.31 18.69 -41.06
C ASP A 173 -21.71 18.94 -41.67
N ASN A 174 -22.62 19.58 -40.94
CA ASN A 174 -24.02 19.77 -41.32
C ASN A 174 -24.77 18.44 -41.64
N ARG A 175 -24.39 17.35 -40.98
CA ARG A 175 -25.03 16.03 -41.11
C ARG A 175 -25.93 15.79 -39.91
N MET A 176 -27.13 15.25 -40.17
CA MET A 176 -28.02 14.80 -39.10
C MET A 176 -27.57 13.45 -38.58
N VAL A 177 -27.23 13.34 -37.29
CA VAL A 177 -27.03 12.04 -36.61
C VAL A 177 -28.39 11.50 -36.23
N LYS A 178 -28.71 10.28 -36.72
CA LYS A 178 -29.91 9.54 -36.27
C LYS A 178 -29.61 8.90 -34.91
N ASP A 179 -30.35 9.32 -33.91
CA ASP A 179 -30.29 8.69 -32.58
C ASP A 179 -30.93 7.29 -32.66
N PRO A 180 -30.19 6.19 -32.33
CA PRO A 180 -30.70 4.83 -32.39
C PRO A 180 -31.77 4.52 -31.33
N ILE A 181 -32.03 5.43 -30.40
CA ILE A 181 -33.00 5.24 -29.30
C ILE A 181 -34.39 5.86 -29.67
N THR A 182 -34.44 6.78 -30.62
CA THR A 182 -35.68 7.50 -30.97
C THR A 182 -36.21 7.23 -32.37
N SER A 183 -35.64 6.25 -33.08
CA SER A 183 -36.11 5.83 -34.42
C SER A 183 -36.90 4.55 -34.43
#